data_bd967d6bb2c7d9ed45d2aeeb8296a1ab
#
_entry.id   bd967d6bb2c7d9ed45d2aeeb8296a1ab
#
_cell.length_a   1.000
_cell.length_b   1.000
_cell.length_c   1.000
_cell.angle_alpha   90.00
_cell.angle_beta   90.00
_cell.angle_gamma   90.00
#
_symmetry.space_group_name_H-M   'P 1'
#
loop_
_entity.id
_entity.type
_entity.pdbx_description
1 polymer ?
#
loop_
_entity_poly.entity_id
_entity_poly.type
_entity_poly.pdbx_seq_one_letter_code
_entity_poly.pdbx_strand_id
1 'polypeptide(L)'
;MNRFVGPRVFVLGALRQMPNEVPLAQACQQAGLLGAAEPGAWPLLTAALRARGAAAVLVTADASVQDPPAHWLDAEHARGWIATQAGGDLDGDSLLAAWQGQLAQGHVPVDAALLAWPKLPWLSWGDQPGFRCTPPVPACHAVKPPLGLYAIVDNAAALRRVLEAGVRTVQLRVKRPPDADADADAGWTEALRGAVRDSMAAADEHGARLFINDHWRLAAELGARAVHLGQEDLLALDQRGQAEFRVSGLGLGVSSHAVWELCRARGLAPQYIACGPVWPTTTKDMPWRPQGLDNLAWWCRVADAPVVAIGGILTPEQVRQTAAAGASGVCVLRGLGSDPRLTVAALQRAFDQGRQDAMARTDPPHPTLHPTLDSAA
;
A
#
# COMPACT_ATOMS: atom_id res chain seq x y z
N MET A 1 -41.06 -9.22 3.99
CA MET A 1 -39.85 -8.55 3.48
C MET A 1 -38.95 -9.62 2.88
N ASN A 2 -39.00 -9.80 1.56
CA ASN A 2 -38.13 -10.78 0.88
C ASN A 2 -36.68 -10.27 0.88
N ARG A 3 -35.85 -10.81 1.77
CA ARG A 3 -34.39 -10.68 1.62
C ARG A 3 -34.02 -11.50 0.39
N PHE A 4 -33.64 -10.83 -0.68
CA PHE A 4 -33.00 -11.48 -1.82
C PHE A 4 -31.69 -12.11 -1.32
N VAL A 5 -31.69 -13.43 -1.24
CA VAL A 5 -30.52 -14.24 -0.90
C VAL A 5 -29.78 -14.53 -2.21
N GLY A 6 -28.68 -13.83 -2.49
CA GLY A 6 -27.87 -14.07 -3.68
C GLY A 6 -26.86 -12.94 -3.97
N PRO A 7 -25.83 -13.22 -4.80
CA PRO A 7 -24.85 -12.22 -5.20
C PRO A 7 -25.49 -11.03 -5.91
N ARG A 8 -25.03 -9.82 -5.61
CA ARG A 8 -25.51 -8.56 -6.18
C ARG A 8 -24.41 -7.85 -6.94
N VAL A 9 -24.78 -7.07 -7.94
CA VAL A 9 -23.88 -6.26 -8.75
C VAL A 9 -24.26 -4.79 -8.56
N PHE A 10 -23.30 -4.02 -8.06
CA PHE A 10 -23.42 -2.57 -7.93
C PHE A 10 -22.64 -1.92 -9.06
N VAL A 11 -23.24 -0.98 -9.76
CA VAL A 11 -22.66 -0.30 -10.92
C VAL A 11 -22.67 1.21 -10.69
N LEU A 12 -21.51 1.84 -10.81
CA LEU A 12 -21.37 3.29 -10.86
C LEU A 12 -21.15 3.76 -12.30
N GLY A 13 -21.74 4.91 -12.66
CA GLY A 13 -21.58 5.52 -13.97
C GLY A 13 -22.82 5.38 -14.85
N ALA A 14 -22.83 6.09 -15.98
CA ALA A 14 -23.97 6.23 -16.87
C ALA A 14 -24.12 5.05 -17.83
N LEU A 15 -24.34 3.85 -17.32
CA LEU A 15 -24.91 2.80 -18.15
C LEU A 15 -26.37 3.15 -18.41
N ARG A 16 -26.69 3.66 -19.60
CA ARG A 16 -28.07 3.90 -20.01
C ARG A 16 -28.86 2.61 -19.79
N GLN A 17 -29.89 2.66 -18.93
CA GLN A 17 -30.86 1.58 -18.63
C GLN A 17 -30.43 0.54 -17.58
N MET A 18 -29.30 0.71 -16.86
CA MET A 18 -28.96 -0.19 -15.75
C MET A 18 -29.16 0.51 -14.40
N PRO A 19 -29.96 -0.06 -13.47
CA PRO A 19 -30.01 0.43 -12.10
C PRO A 19 -28.63 0.34 -11.44
N ASN A 20 -28.39 1.20 -10.43
CA ASN A 20 -27.13 1.17 -9.67
C ASN A 20 -26.92 -0.15 -8.92
N GLU A 21 -27.98 -0.93 -8.72
CA GLU A 21 -27.93 -2.25 -8.11
C GLU A 21 -28.83 -3.23 -8.91
N VAL A 22 -28.27 -4.38 -9.28
CA VAL A 22 -29.00 -5.43 -10.02
C VAL A 22 -28.62 -6.82 -9.51
N PRO A 23 -29.54 -7.83 -9.59
CA PRO A 23 -29.17 -9.21 -9.38
C PRO A 23 -28.10 -9.67 -10.36
N LEU A 24 -27.19 -10.55 -9.91
CA LEU A 24 -26.07 -11.03 -10.73
C LEU A 24 -26.55 -11.65 -12.06
N ALA A 25 -27.63 -12.45 -12.04
CA ALA A 25 -28.19 -13.06 -13.24
C ALA A 25 -28.64 -12.02 -14.28
N GLN A 26 -29.23 -10.90 -13.84
CA GLN A 26 -29.62 -9.80 -14.71
C GLN A 26 -28.39 -9.06 -15.28
N ALA A 27 -27.38 -8.84 -14.48
CA ALA A 27 -26.11 -8.24 -14.92
C ALA A 27 -25.44 -9.12 -15.98
N CYS A 28 -25.40 -10.43 -15.80
CA CYS A 28 -24.87 -11.40 -16.77
C CYS A 28 -25.65 -11.34 -18.09
N GLN A 29 -26.98 -11.30 -18.03
CA GLN A 29 -27.83 -11.19 -19.22
C GLN A 29 -27.55 -9.88 -19.98
N GLN A 30 -27.46 -8.75 -19.26
CA GLN A 30 -27.16 -7.45 -19.85
C GLN A 30 -25.76 -7.39 -20.43
N ALA A 31 -24.78 -8.08 -19.83
CA ALA A 31 -23.42 -8.20 -20.34
C ALA A 31 -23.30 -9.14 -21.54
N GLY A 32 -24.34 -9.95 -21.84
CA GLY A 32 -24.29 -10.99 -22.88
C GLY A 32 -23.47 -12.23 -22.47
N LEU A 33 -23.30 -12.45 -21.16
CA LEU A 33 -22.47 -13.50 -20.57
C LEU A 33 -23.38 -14.52 -19.84
N LEU A 34 -24.12 -15.31 -20.59
CA LEU A 34 -24.97 -16.37 -20.00
C LEU A 34 -24.08 -17.40 -19.29
N GLY A 35 -24.38 -17.66 -18.02
CA GLY A 35 -23.65 -18.62 -17.18
C GLY A 35 -22.51 -18.02 -16.34
N ALA A 36 -22.28 -16.71 -16.37
CA ALA A 36 -21.22 -16.05 -15.58
C ALA A 36 -21.61 -15.83 -14.09
N ALA A 37 -22.46 -16.69 -13.53
CA ALA A 37 -22.90 -16.56 -12.12
C ALA A 37 -21.81 -16.99 -11.11
N GLU A 38 -20.89 -17.83 -11.53
CA GLU A 38 -19.82 -18.33 -10.67
C GLU A 38 -18.76 -17.27 -10.40
N PRO A 39 -18.17 -17.22 -9.20
CA PRO A 39 -17.16 -16.22 -8.84
C PRO A 39 -15.97 -16.14 -9.82
N GLY A 40 -15.55 -17.26 -10.40
CA GLY A 40 -14.48 -17.29 -11.39
C GLY A 40 -14.76 -16.50 -12.67
N ALA A 41 -16.02 -16.20 -12.97
CA ALA A 41 -16.43 -15.41 -14.14
C ALA A 41 -16.64 -13.91 -13.83
N TRP A 42 -16.61 -13.50 -12.58
CA TRP A 42 -16.86 -12.10 -12.20
C TRP A 42 -15.87 -11.10 -12.80
N PRO A 43 -14.56 -11.40 -12.91
CA PRO A 43 -13.62 -10.53 -13.64
C PRO A 43 -14.03 -10.25 -15.09
N LEU A 44 -14.56 -11.25 -15.80
CA LEU A 44 -15.05 -11.09 -17.18
C LEU A 44 -16.34 -10.28 -17.24
N LEU A 45 -17.28 -10.53 -16.32
CA LEU A 45 -18.52 -9.79 -16.22
C LEU A 45 -18.26 -8.29 -15.99
N THR A 46 -17.44 -7.97 -15.00
CA THR A 46 -17.16 -6.58 -14.65
C THR A 46 -16.38 -5.86 -15.76
N ALA A 47 -15.44 -6.54 -16.40
CA ALA A 47 -14.73 -6.00 -17.57
C ALA A 47 -15.70 -5.67 -18.72
N ALA A 48 -16.70 -6.51 -18.99
CA ALA A 48 -17.72 -6.25 -20.01
C ALA A 48 -18.62 -5.05 -19.65
N LEU A 49 -18.96 -4.87 -18.38
CA LEU A 49 -19.73 -3.71 -17.91
C LEU A 49 -18.88 -2.43 -17.94
N ARG A 50 -17.60 -2.50 -17.58
CA ARG A 50 -16.64 -1.42 -17.70
C ARG A 50 -16.47 -0.95 -19.14
N ALA A 51 -16.33 -1.89 -20.08
CA ALA A 51 -16.24 -1.59 -21.52
C ALA A 51 -17.49 -0.88 -22.08
N ARG A 52 -18.63 -0.99 -21.39
CA ARG A 52 -19.88 -0.29 -21.73
C ARG A 52 -20.04 1.05 -21.03
N GLY A 53 -19.04 1.52 -20.29
CA GLY A 53 -19.00 2.84 -19.67
C GLY A 53 -19.31 2.87 -18.18
N ALA A 54 -19.34 1.73 -17.47
CA ALA A 54 -19.39 1.75 -16.01
C ALA A 54 -18.10 2.37 -15.45
N ALA A 55 -18.19 3.31 -14.52
CA ALA A 55 -17.02 3.89 -13.85
C ALA A 55 -16.42 2.93 -12.82
N ALA A 56 -17.22 2.11 -12.18
CA ALA A 56 -16.80 1.01 -11.32
C ALA A 56 -17.92 -0.03 -11.20
N VAL A 57 -17.54 -1.28 -10.92
CA VAL A 57 -18.47 -2.39 -10.70
C VAL A 57 -18.00 -3.17 -9.46
N LEU A 58 -18.92 -3.38 -8.51
CA LEU A 58 -18.70 -4.21 -7.33
C LEU A 58 -19.68 -5.39 -7.37
N VAL A 59 -19.16 -6.62 -7.30
CA VAL A 59 -19.96 -7.84 -7.15
C VAL A 59 -19.80 -8.33 -5.71
N THR A 60 -20.91 -8.44 -4.99
CA THR A 60 -20.91 -8.95 -3.62
C THR A 60 -21.26 -10.43 -3.61
N ALA A 61 -20.51 -11.22 -2.83
CA ALA A 61 -20.88 -12.61 -2.54
C ALA A 61 -22.00 -12.65 -1.50
N ASP A 62 -22.79 -13.72 -1.55
CA ASP A 62 -23.67 -14.08 -0.45
C ASP A 62 -22.82 -14.65 0.70
N ALA A 63 -23.04 -14.17 1.91
CA ALA A 63 -22.36 -14.65 3.12
C ALA A 63 -22.55 -16.16 3.37
N SER A 64 -23.56 -16.77 2.76
CA SER A 64 -23.84 -18.21 2.86
C SER A 64 -22.95 -19.10 1.99
N VAL A 65 -22.21 -18.53 1.03
CA VAL A 65 -21.54 -19.29 -0.05
C VAL A 65 -20.03 -19.47 0.16
N GLN A 66 -19.37 -18.56 0.88
CA GLN A 66 -17.93 -18.64 1.17
C GLN A 66 -17.60 -18.10 2.56
N ASP A 67 -16.70 -18.77 3.26
CA ASP A 67 -16.12 -18.29 4.52
C ASP A 67 -14.60 -18.13 4.37
N PRO A 68 -14.04 -16.90 4.41
CA PRO A 68 -14.76 -15.60 4.43
C PRO A 68 -15.38 -15.24 3.06
N PRO A 69 -16.48 -14.46 3.06
CA PRO A 69 -17.09 -14.01 1.82
C PRO A 69 -16.10 -13.13 1.04
N ALA A 70 -15.89 -13.44 -0.24
CA ALA A 70 -15.05 -12.66 -1.14
C ALA A 70 -15.96 -11.90 -2.12
N HIS A 71 -15.72 -10.60 -2.26
CA HIS A 71 -16.39 -9.73 -3.21
C HIS A 71 -15.40 -9.36 -4.32
N TRP A 72 -15.89 -8.93 -5.48
CA TRP A 72 -15.03 -8.52 -6.58
C TRP A 72 -15.29 -7.06 -6.95
N LEU A 73 -14.22 -6.26 -6.99
CA LEU A 73 -14.24 -4.86 -7.41
C LEU A 73 -13.46 -4.70 -8.72
N ASP A 74 -14.04 -3.94 -9.66
CA ASP A 74 -13.37 -3.51 -10.88
C ASP A 74 -13.63 -2.02 -11.10
N ALA A 75 -12.59 -1.22 -11.06
CA ALA A 75 -12.63 0.22 -11.24
C ALA A 75 -11.40 0.70 -12.02
N GLU A 76 -11.35 1.99 -12.38
CA GLU A 76 -10.31 2.54 -13.24
C GLU A 76 -8.89 2.32 -12.70
N HIS A 77 -8.67 2.61 -11.41
CA HIS A 77 -7.32 2.58 -10.83
C HIS A 77 -6.94 1.23 -10.23
N ALA A 78 -7.91 0.40 -9.88
CA ALA A 78 -7.64 -0.92 -9.35
C ALA A 78 -8.83 -1.88 -9.51
N ARG A 79 -8.50 -3.17 -9.56
CA ARG A 79 -9.45 -4.28 -9.48
C ARG A 79 -8.89 -5.37 -8.58
N GLY A 80 -9.76 -6.18 -8.03
CA GLY A 80 -9.34 -7.30 -7.20
C GLY A 80 -10.47 -7.86 -6.34
N TRP A 81 -10.13 -8.94 -5.66
CA TRP A 81 -11.00 -9.56 -4.66
C TRP A 81 -10.94 -8.76 -3.37
N ILE A 82 -12.10 -8.47 -2.81
CA ILE A 82 -12.25 -7.83 -1.50
C ILE A 82 -12.54 -8.93 -0.48
N ALA A 83 -11.75 -8.96 0.61
CA ALA A 83 -12.02 -9.75 1.79
C ALA A 83 -12.34 -8.83 2.97
N THR A 84 -13.41 -9.13 3.68
CA THR A 84 -13.87 -8.40 4.86
C THR A 84 -13.63 -9.21 6.13
N GLN A 85 -13.58 -8.55 7.28
CA GLN A 85 -13.58 -9.24 8.56
C GLN A 85 -14.98 -9.83 8.83
N ALA A 86 -15.05 -11.04 9.35
CA ALA A 86 -16.30 -11.67 9.71
C ALA A 86 -17.14 -10.78 10.66
N GLY A 87 -18.44 -10.67 10.40
CA GLY A 87 -19.39 -9.98 11.28
C GLY A 87 -19.89 -8.60 10.80
N GLY A 88 -19.69 -8.25 9.55
CA GLY A 88 -20.24 -7.02 8.96
C GLY A 88 -21.18 -7.34 7.79
N ASP A 89 -22.36 -7.90 8.04
CA ASP A 89 -23.43 -7.98 7.02
C ASP A 89 -23.87 -6.55 6.68
N LEU A 90 -23.33 -6.01 5.57
CA LEU A 90 -23.87 -4.81 4.96
C LEU A 90 -25.06 -5.21 4.09
N ASP A 91 -26.22 -4.60 4.34
CA ASP A 91 -27.28 -4.64 3.33
C ASP A 91 -26.85 -3.79 2.11
N GLY A 92 -27.35 -4.16 0.93
CA GLY A 92 -26.92 -3.52 -0.31
C GLY A 92 -27.21 -2.03 -0.37
N ASP A 93 -28.34 -1.59 0.18
CA ASP A 93 -28.74 -0.18 0.16
C ASP A 93 -27.77 0.66 1.01
N SER A 94 -27.37 0.16 2.18
CA SER A 94 -26.39 0.82 3.06
C SER A 94 -25.01 0.89 2.40
N LEU A 95 -24.57 -0.15 1.73
CA LEU A 95 -23.29 -0.17 1.02
C LEU A 95 -23.28 0.83 -0.14
N LEU A 96 -24.35 0.86 -0.94
CA LEU A 96 -24.47 1.80 -2.06
C LEU A 96 -24.51 3.25 -1.58
N ALA A 97 -25.29 3.54 -0.53
CA ALA A 97 -25.37 4.88 0.06
C ALA A 97 -24.02 5.32 0.63
N ALA A 98 -23.30 4.44 1.33
CA ALA A 98 -21.95 4.73 1.84
C ALA A 98 -20.97 4.97 0.69
N TRP A 99 -21.00 4.17 -0.38
CA TRP A 99 -20.16 4.36 -1.56
C TRP A 99 -20.40 5.73 -2.21
N GLN A 100 -21.67 6.09 -2.44
CA GLN A 100 -22.05 7.39 -2.99
C GLN A 100 -21.63 8.56 -2.07
N GLY A 101 -21.71 8.37 -0.76
CA GLY A 101 -21.24 9.32 0.23
C GLY A 101 -19.73 9.61 0.11
N GLN A 102 -18.92 8.58 -0.09
CA GLN A 102 -17.47 8.72 -0.29
C GLN A 102 -17.13 9.38 -1.64
N LEU A 103 -17.88 9.07 -2.70
CA LEU A 103 -17.75 9.77 -3.99
C LEU A 103 -18.07 11.26 -3.87
N ALA A 104 -19.10 11.60 -3.11
CA ALA A 104 -19.46 13.03 -2.86
C ALA A 104 -18.38 13.79 -2.08
N GLN A 105 -17.53 13.09 -1.34
CA GLN A 105 -16.34 13.65 -0.69
C GLN A 105 -15.13 13.80 -1.64
N GLY A 106 -15.26 13.38 -2.90
CA GLY A 106 -14.23 13.49 -3.94
C GLY A 106 -13.28 12.31 -4.04
N HIS A 107 -13.54 11.20 -3.32
CA HIS A 107 -12.76 9.98 -3.50
C HIS A 107 -12.99 9.36 -4.88
N VAL A 108 -11.93 8.85 -5.50
CA VAL A 108 -12.05 8.08 -6.74
C VAL A 108 -12.87 6.81 -6.51
N PRO A 109 -13.53 6.25 -7.54
CA PRO A 109 -14.49 5.16 -7.38
C PRO A 109 -13.98 3.95 -6.61
N VAL A 110 -12.71 3.57 -6.76
CA VAL A 110 -12.11 2.43 -6.06
C VAL A 110 -11.94 2.72 -4.57
N ASP A 111 -11.40 3.89 -4.20
CA ASP A 111 -11.23 4.28 -2.80
C ASP A 111 -12.59 4.41 -2.11
N ALA A 112 -13.54 5.06 -2.78
CA ALA A 112 -14.90 5.22 -2.30
C ALA A 112 -15.56 3.86 -2.02
N ALA A 113 -15.36 2.85 -2.88
CA ALA A 113 -15.89 1.51 -2.68
C ALA A 113 -15.27 0.82 -1.46
N LEU A 114 -13.96 0.97 -1.25
CA LEU A 114 -13.26 0.36 -0.12
C LEU A 114 -13.59 1.06 1.21
N LEU A 115 -13.79 2.36 1.19
CA LEU A 115 -14.19 3.17 2.35
C LEU A 115 -15.67 3.00 2.72
N ALA A 116 -16.50 2.46 1.84
CA ALA A 116 -17.91 2.18 2.13
C ALA A 116 -18.11 1.07 3.16
N TRP A 117 -17.11 0.22 3.39
CA TRP A 117 -17.17 -0.85 4.37
C TRP A 117 -16.98 -0.32 5.80
N PRO A 118 -17.67 -0.88 6.82
CA PRO A 118 -17.54 -0.44 8.22
C PRO A 118 -16.12 -0.55 8.78
N LYS A 119 -15.35 -1.50 8.25
CA LYS A 119 -13.92 -1.64 8.50
C LYS A 119 -13.22 -1.76 7.17
N LEU A 120 -12.07 -1.11 7.06
CA LEU A 120 -11.28 -1.13 5.84
C LEU A 120 -10.96 -2.58 5.44
N PRO A 121 -11.39 -3.04 4.25
CA PRO A 121 -11.19 -4.42 3.81
C PRO A 121 -9.77 -4.66 3.30
N TRP A 122 -9.45 -5.89 2.93
CA TRP A 122 -8.28 -6.23 2.14
C TRP A 122 -8.64 -6.28 0.65
N LEU A 123 -7.71 -5.91 -0.21
CA LEU A 123 -7.85 -6.00 -1.66
C LEU A 123 -6.74 -6.90 -2.22
N SER A 124 -7.09 -7.82 -3.12
CA SER A 124 -6.11 -8.69 -3.77
C SER A 124 -5.25 -7.92 -4.77
N TRP A 125 -4.17 -8.54 -5.21
CA TRP A 125 -3.26 -8.06 -6.24
C TRP A 125 -3.79 -8.46 -7.62
N GLY A 126 -4.77 -7.71 -8.13
CA GLY A 126 -5.49 -8.01 -9.37
C GLY A 126 -6.34 -9.28 -9.24
N ASP A 127 -6.57 -9.95 -10.37
CA ASP A 127 -7.28 -11.22 -10.47
C ASP A 127 -6.40 -12.46 -10.20
N GLN A 128 -5.14 -12.24 -9.86
CA GLN A 128 -4.17 -13.28 -9.57
C GLN A 128 -4.54 -14.04 -8.28
N PRO A 129 -4.75 -15.35 -8.33
CA PRO A 129 -5.11 -16.13 -7.14
C PRO A 129 -3.95 -16.29 -6.13
N GLY A 130 -2.73 -15.93 -6.52
CA GLY A 130 -1.53 -16.09 -5.68
C GLY A 130 -1.46 -15.19 -4.47
N PHE A 131 -1.92 -13.94 -4.58
CA PHE A 131 -2.08 -12.99 -3.47
C PHE A 131 -3.56 -12.88 -3.10
N ARG A 132 -4.19 -13.98 -2.74
CA ARG A 132 -5.54 -13.91 -2.17
C ARG A 132 -5.48 -13.12 -0.87
N CYS A 133 -6.51 -12.28 -0.67
CA CYS A 133 -6.78 -11.67 0.60
C CYS A 133 -7.15 -12.75 1.64
N THR A 134 -6.17 -13.46 2.13
CA THR A 134 -6.34 -14.14 3.40
C THR A 134 -6.11 -13.06 4.44
N PRO A 135 -7.09 -12.77 5.33
CA PRO A 135 -6.83 -11.91 6.45
C PRO A 135 -5.55 -12.40 7.13
N PRO A 136 -4.55 -11.53 7.33
CA PRO A 136 -3.37 -11.95 8.08
C PRO A 136 -3.89 -12.46 9.42
N VAL A 137 -3.47 -13.66 9.81
CA VAL A 137 -3.67 -14.11 11.19
C VAL A 137 -3.14 -12.97 12.06
N PRO A 138 -3.92 -12.44 13.03
CA PRO A 138 -3.45 -11.37 13.88
C PRO A 138 -2.08 -11.79 14.42
N ALA A 139 -1.02 -11.17 13.91
CA ALA A 139 0.30 -11.39 14.47
C ALA A 139 0.17 -10.98 15.93
N CYS A 140 0.50 -11.89 16.84
CA CYS A 140 0.61 -11.58 18.25
C CYS A 140 1.30 -10.20 18.35
N HIS A 141 0.61 -9.21 18.91
CA HIS A 141 1.04 -7.82 18.94
C HIS A 141 2.24 -7.62 19.88
N ALA A 142 3.34 -8.33 19.63
CA ALA A 142 4.63 -7.92 20.14
C ALA A 142 4.88 -6.53 19.55
N VAL A 143 4.88 -5.52 20.43
CA VAL A 143 5.19 -4.12 20.05
C VAL A 143 6.53 -4.15 19.34
N LYS A 144 6.48 -4.13 18.00
CA LYS A 144 7.73 -4.07 17.22
C LYS A 144 8.40 -2.73 17.53
N PRO A 145 9.70 -2.69 17.81
CA PRO A 145 10.37 -1.43 18.07
C PRO A 145 10.19 -0.52 16.85
N PRO A 146 10.03 0.80 17.06
CA PRO A 146 9.83 1.76 15.98
C PRO A 146 10.97 1.66 14.95
N LEU A 147 10.66 1.99 13.71
CA LEU A 147 11.65 2.06 12.63
C LEU A 147 12.56 3.29 12.80
N GLY A 148 12.10 4.33 13.49
CA GLY A 148 12.88 5.53 13.76
C GLY A 148 13.16 6.38 12.53
N LEU A 149 14.29 7.06 12.51
CA LEU A 149 14.76 7.72 11.31
C LEU A 149 15.12 6.66 10.25
N TYR A 150 14.64 6.90 9.04
CA TYR A 150 14.83 6.03 7.90
C TYR A 150 15.55 6.80 6.79
N ALA A 151 16.75 6.37 6.40
CA ALA A 151 17.49 6.98 5.32
C ALA A 151 17.38 6.15 4.03
N ILE A 152 17.22 6.83 2.89
CA ILE A 152 17.32 6.22 1.56
C ILE A 152 18.59 6.77 0.92
N VAL A 153 19.45 5.87 0.44
CA VAL A 153 20.72 6.20 -0.20
C VAL A 153 20.93 5.36 -1.46
N ASP A 154 21.80 5.81 -2.35
CA ASP A 154 22.01 5.20 -3.66
C ASP A 154 23.32 4.39 -3.78
N ASN A 155 24.15 4.39 -2.72
CA ASN A 155 25.41 3.64 -2.70
C ASN A 155 25.84 3.27 -1.28
N ALA A 156 26.73 2.27 -1.17
CA ALA A 156 27.21 1.75 0.10
C ALA A 156 28.02 2.76 0.92
N ALA A 157 28.76 3.66 0.27
CA ALA A 157 29.54 4.70 0.98
C ALA A 157 28.62 5.72 1.67
N ALA A 158 27.55 6.16 0.99
CA ALA A 158 26.52 7.00 1.59
C ALA A 158 25.78 6.27 2.72
N LEU A 159 25.50 4.97 2.54
CA LEU A 159 24.89 4.13 3.55
C LEU A 159 25.73 4.08 4.83
N ARG A 160 27.03 3.85 4.71
CA ARG A 160 27.96 3.85 5.85
C ARG A 160 27.95 5.19 6.58
N ARG A 161 28.01 6.32 5.86
CA ARG A 161 27.98 7.65 6.48
C ARG A 161 26.70 7.91 7.31
N VAL A 162 25.52 7.48 6.83
CA VAL A 162 24.29 7.66 7.60
C VAL A 162 24.21 6.73 8.81
N LEU A 163 24.77 5.52 8.73
CA LEU A 163 24.89 4.59 9.85
C LEU A 163 25.83 5.13 10.95
N GLU A 164 27.00 5.66 10.53
CA GLU A 164 27.96 6.32 11.44
C GLU A 164 27.35 7.54 12.14
N ALA A 165 26.47 8.27 11.44
CA ALA A 165 25.71 9.38 12.03
C ALA A 165 24.62 8.95 13.03
N GLY A 166 24.30 7.64 13.12
CA GLY A 166 23.36 7.11 14.11
C GLY A 166 22.02 6.62 13.55
N VAL A 167 21.78 6.70 12.23
CA VAL A 167 20.57 6.10 11.63
C VAL A 167 20.63 4.58 11.76
N ARG A 168 19.47 3.94 12.03
CA ARG A 168 19.38 2.48 12.25
C ARG A 168 18.36 1.79 11.37
N THR A 169 17.72 2.52 10.46
CA THR A 169 16.89 1.97 9.37
C THR A 169 17.31 2.63 8.06
N VAL A 170 17.74 1.83 7.10
CA VAL A 170 18.31 2.32 5.83
C VAL A 170 17.78 1.54 4.65
N GLN A 171 17.69 2.20 3.50
CA GLN A 171 17.34 1.57 2.23
C GLN A 171 18.44 1.87 1.21
N LEU A 172 18.99 0.84 0.61
CA LEU A 172 19.84 0.95 -0.57
C LEU A 172 18.96 0.99 -1.82
N ARG A 173 18.97 2.13 -2.52
CA ARG A 173 18.15 2.37 -3.71
C ARG A 173 19.03 2.71 -4.90
N VAL A 174 19.62 1.70 -5.51
CA VAL A 174 20.41 1.81 -6.73
C VAL A 174 19.48 1.71 -7.93
N LYS A 175 19.34 2.78 -8.69
CA LYS A 175 18.56 2.76 -9.94
C LYS A 175 19.41 2.33 -11.10
N ARG A 176 18.88 1.48 -11.97
CA ARG A 176 19.51 1.16 -13.24
C ARG A 176 19.54 2.41 -14.12
N PRO A 177 20.67 2.73 -14.76
CA PRO A 177 20.70 3.79 -15.76
C PRO A 177 19.71 3.49 -16.90
N PRO A 178 18.95 4.50 -17.37
CA PRO A 178 17.93 4.27 -18.41
C PRO A 178 18.51 3.78 -19.75
N ASP A 179 19.77 4.11 -20.03
CA ASP A 179 20.46 3.82 -21.30
C ASP A 179 21.41 2.61 -21.21
N ALA A 180 21.30 1.78 -20.18
CA ALA A 180 22.16 0.60 -20.02
C ALA A 180 21.79 -0.45 -21.09
N ASP A 181 22.72 -0.71 -22.01
CA ASP A 181 22.63 -1.78 -23.01
C ASP A 181 22.93 -3.17 -22.41
N ALA A 182 22.83 -4.22 -23.24
CA ALA A 182 23.01 -5.61 -22.75
C ALA A 182 24.45 -5.89 -22.27
N ASP A 183 25.46 -5.21 -22.81
CA ASP A 183 26.87 -5.41 -22.38
C ASP A 183 27.17 -4.63 -21.11
N ALA A 184 26.54 -3.45 -20.92
CA ALA A 184 26.56 -2.71 -19.66
C ALA A 184 25.80 -3.44 -18.52
N ASP A 185 24.92 -4.37 -18.85
CA ASP A 185 24.08 -5.09 -17.90
C ASP A 185 24.89 -5.99 -16.95
N ALA A 186 25.90 -6.69 -17.46
CA ALA A 186 26.76 -7.56 -16.64
C ALA A 186 27.60 -6.74 -15.66
N GLY A 187 28.20 -5.65 -16.11
CA GLY A 187 28.99 -4.74 -15.27
C GLY A 187 28.14 -4.03 -14.20
N TRP A 188 26.92 -3.61 -14.57
CA TRP A 188 25.98 -3.01 -13.62
C TRP A 188 25.52 -4.03 -12.57
N THR A 189 25.25 -5.28 -12.98
CA THR A 189 24.85 -6.35 -12.06
C THR A 189 25.95 -6.64 -11.03
N GLU A 190 27.21 -6.70 -11.43
CA GLU A 190 28.31 -6.95 -10.49
C GLU A 190 28.55 -5.75 -9.56
N ALA A 191 28.43 -4.51 -10.06
CA ALA A 191 28.51 -3.31 -9.24
C ALA A 191 27.37 -3.26 -8.21
N LEU A 192 26.16 -3.64 -8.61
CA LEU A 192 25.03 -3.74 -7.71
C LEU A 192 25.23 -4.84 -6.65
N ARG A 193 25.76 -6.02 -7.02
CA ARG A 193 26.14 -7.10 -6.09
C ARG A 193 27.14 -6.61 -5.04
N GLY A 194 28.17 -5.89 -5.47
CA GLY A 194 29.13 -5.25 -4.58
C GLY A 194 28.46 -4.29 -3.61
N ALA A 195 27.66 -3.36 -4.13
CA ALA A 195 26.94 -2.39 -3.31
C ALA A 195 26.00 -3.04 -2.28
N VAL A 196 25.30 -4.13 -2.64
CA VAL A 196 24.43 -4.87 -1.72
C VAL A 196 25.26 -5.54 -0.62
N ARG A 197 26.33 -6.27 -0.98
CA ARG A 197 27.22 -6.94 0.00
C ARG A 197 27.85 -5.95 0.99
N ASP A 198 28.39 -4.84 0.49
CA ASP A 198 29.01 -3.79 1.31
C ASP A 198 27.97 -3.13 2.24
N SER A 199 26.76 -2.92 1.74
CA SER A 199 25.66 -2.37 2.54
C SER A 199 25.19 -3.32 3.62
N MET A 200 25.12 -4.63 3.32
CA MET A 200 24.77 -5.66 4.30
C MET A 200 25.82 -5.72 5.41
N ALA A 201 27.12 -5.74 5.05
CA ALA A 201 28.21 -5.74 6.02
C ALA A 201 28.18 -4.50 6.91
N ALA A 202 27.96 -3.30 6.34
CA ALA A 202 27.83 -2.06 7.09
C ALA A 202 26.60 -2.06 8.00
N ALA A 203 25.47 -2.58 7.54
CA ALA A 203 24.27 -2.65 8.35
C ALA A 203 24.42 -3.62 9.54
N ASP A 204 25.06 -4.77 9.33
CA ASP A 204 25.35 -5.75 10.40
C ASP A 204 26.33 -5.17 11.43
N GLU A 205 27.40 -4.49 11.00
CA GLU A 205 28.37 -3.80 11.87
C GLU A 205 27.70 -2.79 12.81
N HIS A 206 26.66 -2.10 12.33
CA HIS A 206 25.94 -1.06 13.09
C HIS A 206 24.64 -1.55 13.75
N GLY A 207 24.29 -2.84 13.63
CA GLY A 207 23.03 -3.39 14.12
C GLY A 207 21.79 -2.74 13.46
N ALA A 208 21.90 -2.32 12.21
CA ALA A 208 20.87 -1.58 11.50
C ALA A 208 19.97 -2.50 10.66
N ARG A 209 18.76 -2.04 10.40
CA ARG A 209 17.82 -2.66 9.46
C ARG A 209 18.10 -2.14 8.05
N LEU A 210 18.43 -3.06 7.15
CA LEU A 210 18.67 -2.74 5.73
C LEU A 210 17.53 -3.28 4.87
N PHE A 211 17.00 -2.43 3.99
CA PHE A 211 16.06 -2.79 2.92
C PHE A 211 16.74 -2.57 1.58
N ILE A 212 16.70 -3.59 0.70
CA ILE A 212 17.17 -3.45 -0.69
C ILE A 212 15.96 -3.07 -1.55
N ASN A 213 16.06 -1.96 -2.29
CA ASN A 213 14.98 -1.48 -3.14
C ASN A 213 14.93 -2.25 -4.46
N ASP A 214 13.75 -2.68 -4.91
CA ASP A 214 13.39 -3.33 -6.18
C ASP A 214 14.06 -4.69 -6.45
N HIS A 215 15.34 -4.85 -6.19
CA HIS A 215 16.17 -5.99 -6.60
C HIS A 215 16.00 -7.23 -5.70
N TRP A 216 14.76 -7.68 -5.49
CA TRP A 216 14.45 -8.72 -4.50
C TRP A 216 15.09 -10.09 -4.79
N ARG A 217 15.21 -10.50 -6.09
CA ARG A 217 15.87 -11.76 -6.45
C ARG A 217 17.35 -11.75 -6.06
N LEU A 218 18.04 -10.67 -6.38
CA LEU A 218 19.43 -10.47 -5.98
C LEU A 218 19.58 -10.38 -4.47
N ALA A 219 18.68 -9.68 -3.79
CA ALA A 219 18.65 -9.60 -2.34
C ALA A 219 18.50 -10.98 -1.69
N ALA A 220 17.58 -11.82 -2.20
CA ALA A 220 17.40 -13.19 -1.74
C ALA A 220 18.65 -14.06 -1.99
N GLU A 221 19.24 -13.97 -3.19
CA GLU A 221 20.45 -14.69 -3.56
C GLU A 221 21.64 -14.36 -2.64
N LEU A 222 21.79 -13.10 -2.28
CA LEU A 222 22.87 -12.65 -1.41
C LEU A 222 22.57 -12.81 0.09
N GLY A 223 21.39 -13.30 0.47
CA GLY A 223 21.00 -13.51 1.86
C GLY A 223 20.59 -12.22 2.60
N ALA A 224 20.17 -11.19 1.90
CA ALA A 224 19.59 -10.00 2.53
C ALA A 224 18.33 -10.38 3.33
N ARG A 225 18.00 -9.60 4.37
CA ARG A 225 16.87 -9.92 5.26
C ARG A 225 15.56 -9.26 4.83
N ALA A 226 15.62 -8.16 4.07
CA ALA A 226 14.43 -7.40 3.71
C ALA A 226 14.60 -6.59 2.42
N VAL A 227 13.47 -6.30 1.78
CA VAL A 227 13.39 -5.50 0.56
C VAL A 227 12.29 -4.47 0.68
N HIS A 228 12.37 -3.43 -0.15
CA HIS A 228 11.29 -2.46 -0.36
C HIS A 228 10.83 -2.53 -1.82
N LEU A 229 9.53 -2.71 -2.04
CA LEU A 229 8.94 -2.80 -3.37
C LEU A 229 7.82 -1.76 -3.54
N GLY A 230 7.69 -1.26 -4.75
CA GLY A 230 6.53 -0.47 -5.17
C GLY A 230 5.31 -1.34 -5.49
N GLN A 231 4.17 -0.69 -5.69
CA GLN A 231 2.94 -1.38 -6.12
C GLN A 231 3.13 -2.00 -7.50
N GLU A 232 3.80 -1.28 -8.42
CA GLU A 232 4.08 -1.72 -9.78
C GLU A 232 4.96 -2.98 -9.80
N ASP A 233 5.98 -3.04 -8.93
CA ASP A 233 6.88 -4.20 -8.84
C ASP A 233 6.14 -5.46 -8.41
N LEU A 234 5.24 -5.31 -7.42
CA LEU A 234 4.43 -6.42 -6.91
C LEU A 234 3.37 -6.86 -7.92
N LEU A 235 2.75 -5.92 -8.66
CA LEU A 235 1.78 -6.22 -9.72
C LEU A 235 2.42 -6.89 -10.94
N ALA A 236 3.69 -6.61 -11.21
CA ALA A 236 4.44 -7.22 -12.31
C ALA A 236 4.83 -8.69 -12.04
N LEU A 237 4.71 -9.17 -10.79
CA LEU A 237 4.99 -10.56 -10.45
C LEU A 237 3.90 -11.48 -11.00
N ASP A 238 4.27 -12.40 -11.88
CA ASP A 238 3.43 -13.52 -12.26
C ASP A 238 3.26 -14.53 -11.09
N GLN A 239 2.47 -15.57 -11.28
CA GLN A 239 2.23 -16.59 -10.24
C GLN A 239 3.52 -17.23 -9.73
N ARG A 240 4.49 -17.48 -10.62
CA ARG A 240 5.79 -18.05 -10.28
C ARG A 240 6.60 -17.06 -9.44
N GLY A 241 6.73 -15.81 -9.88
CA GLY A 241 7.42 -14.76 -9.16
C GLY A 241 6.82 -14.51 -7.77
N GLN A 242 5.50 -14.55 -7.64
CA GLN A 242 4.80 -14.45 -6.35
C GLN A 242 5.12 -15.62 -5.43
N ALA A 243 5.19 -16.84 -5.96
CA ALA A 243 5.55 -18.02 -5.18
C ALA A 243 7.02 -17.97 -4.75
N GLU A 244 7.93 -17.62 -5.67
CA GLU A 244 9.36 -17.43 -5.39
C GLU A 244 9.58 -16.37 -4.31
N PHE A 245 8.89 -15.22 -4.42
CA PHE A 245 8.98 -14.15 -3.42
C PHE A 245 8.53 -14.63 -2.02
N ARG A 246 7.42 -15.35 -1.93
CA ARG A 246 6.92 -15.88 -0.66
C ARG A 246 7.88 -16.84 0.01
N VAL A 247 8.49 -17.76 -0.76
CA VAL A 247 9.43 -18.73 -0.21
C VAL A 247 10.81 -18.14 0.07
N SER A 248 11.14 -16.95 -0.45
CA SER A 248 12.41 -16.29 -0.17
C SER A 248 12.60 -15.92 1.30
N GLY A 249 11.51 -15.77 2.06
CA GLY A 249 11.54 -15.37 3.45
C GLY A 249 11.94 -13.91 3.68
N LEU A 250 12.05 -13.10 2.60
CA LEU A 250 12.39 -11.69 2.70
C LEU A 250 11.30 -10.89 3.43
N GLY A 251 11.72 -10.07 4.38
CA GLY A 251 10.86 -9.06 4.96
C GLY A 251 10.51 -7.98 3.91
N LEU A 252 9.25 -7.54 3.89
CA LEU A 252 8.74 -6.63 2.87
C LEU A 252 8.39 -5.26 3.44
N GLY A 253 8.93 -4.18 2.87
CA GLY A 253 8.41 -2.83 2.94
C GLY A 253 7.65 -2.51 1.66
N VAL A 254 6.51 -1.83 1.73
CA VAL A 254 5.67 -1.51 0.56
C VAL A 254 5.37 -0.02 0.50
N SER A 255 5.61 0.59 -0.68
CA SER A 255 5.10 1.94 -0.97
C SER A 255 3.60 1.92 -1.19
N SER A 256 2.89 2.91 -0.66
CA SER A 256 1.46 3.08 -0.89
C SER A 256 1.07 4.55 -0.84
N HIS A 257 0.14 4.96 -1.74
CA HIS A 257 -0.22 6.35 -1.97
C HIS A 257 -1.75 6.58 -1.91
N ALA A 258 -2.55 5.51 -2.03
CA ALA A 258 -4.00 5.54 -2.08
C ALA A 258 -4.61 4.46 -1.18
N VAL A 259 -5.92 4.55 -0.92
CA VAL A 259 -6.62 3.58 -0.06
C VAL A 259 -6.56 2.17 -0.64
N TRP A 260 -6.76 2.02 -1.96
CA TRP A 260 -6.65 0.68 -2.58
C TRP A 260 -5.25 0.08 -2.47
N GLU A 261 -4.20 0.90 -2.54
CA GLU A 261 -2.82 0.44 -2.35
C GLU A 261 -2.58 0.01 -0.89
N LEU A 262 -3.13 0.76 0.07
CA LEU A 262 -3.11 0.38 1.48
C LEU A 262 -3.84 -0.95 1.71
N CYS A 263 -5.04 -1.11 1.14
CA CYS A 263 -5.81 -2.35 1.25
C CYS A 263 -5.06 -3.57 0.70
N ARG A 264 -4.33 -3.41 -0.42
CA ARG A 264 -3.44 -4.44 -0.98
C ARG A 264 -2.25 -4.73 -0.07
N ALA A 265 -1.54 -3.69 0.34
CA ALA A 265 -0.33 -3.82 1.16
C ALA A 265 -0.62 -4.52 2.48
N ARG A 266 -1.73 -4.22 3.15
CA ARG A 266 -2.17 -4.88 4.39
C ARG A 266 -2.29 -6.40 4.23
N GLY A 267 -2.77 -6.89 3.09
CA GLY A 267 -2.89 -8.32 2.79
C GLY A 267 -1.57 -9.09 2.69
N LEU A 268 -0.43 -8.40 2.58
CA LEU A 268 0.90 -9.01 2.50
C LEU A 268 1.59 -9.14 3.86
N ALA A 269 0.99 -8.65 4.95
CA ALA A 269 1.58 -8.59 6.28
C ALA A 269 3.01 -8.00 6.29
N PRO A 270 3.23 -6.82 5.71
CA PRO A 270 4.57 -6.27 5.51
C PRO A 270 5.22 -5.87 6.83
N GLN A 271 6.55 -5.70 6.82
CA GLN A 271 7.28 -5.12 7.95
C GLN A 271 6.92 -3.65 8.16
N TYR A 272 6.60 -2.93 7.08
CA TYR A 272 6.03 -1.58 7.11
C TYR A 272 5.32 -1.24 5.80
N ILE A 273 4.43 -0.26 5.88
CA ILE A 273 3.79 0.40 4.74
C ILE A 273 4.28 1.84 4.72
N ALA A 274 4.86 2.28 3.59
CA ALA A 274 5.25 3.67 3.42
C ALA A 274 4.05 4.50 2.93
N CYS A 275 3.68 5.52 3.70
CA CYS A 275 2.62 6.47 3.40
C CYS A 275 3.25 7.76 2.84
N GLY A 276 2.92 8.12 1.62
CA GLY A 276 3.46 9.35 1.02
C GLY A 276 2.88 9.72 -0.34
N PRO A 277 3.27 10.90 -0.84
CA PRO A 277 4.08 11.91 -0.15
C PRO A 277 3.28 12.62 0.95
N VAL A 278 3.89 12.86 2.13
CA VAL A 278 3.20 13.59 3.21
C VAL A 278 3.11 15.08 2.89
N TRP A 279 4.18 15.68 2.37
CA TRP A 279 4.22 17.03 1.82
C TRP A 279 4.59 17.02 0.34
N PRO A 280 4.34 18.12 -0.38
CA PRO A 280 4.79 18.24 -1.77
C PRO A 280 6.27 17.90 -1.93
N THR A 281 6.60 17.14 -2.96
CA THR A 281 7.97 16.67 -3.22
C THR A 281 8.32 16.79 -4.69
N THR A 282 9.60 17.06 -4.98
CA THR A 282 10.16 17.09 -6.33
C THR A 282 11.06 15.89 -6.63
N THR A 283 11.14 14.92 -5.69
CA THR A 283 12.06 13.77 -5.82
C THR A 283 11.54 12.74 -6.83
N LYS A 284 10.23 12.62 -6.98
CA LYS A 284 9.55 11.78 -7.96
C LYS A 284 8.35 12.57 -8.47
N ASP A 285 8.16 12.62 -9.78
CA ASP A 285 6.93 13.12 -10.37
C ASP A 285 5.82 12.09 -10.13
N MET A 286 4.73 12.52 -9.51
CA MET A 286 3.66 11.62 -9.07
C MET A 286 2.31 12.34 -9.17
N PRO A 287 1.24 11.63 -9.61
CA PRO A 287 -0.10 12.20 -9.70
C PRO A 287 -0.79 12.37 -8.34
N TRP A 288 -0.15 11.91 -7.27
CA TRP A 288 -0.74 11.84 -5.95
C TRP A 288 -0.77 13.20 -5.25
N ARG A 289 -1.91 13.52 -4.66
CA ARG A 289 -2.01 14.64 -3.72
C ARG A 289 -1.20 14.34 -2.46
N PRO A 290 -0.55 15.35 -1.85
CA PRO A 290 0.09 15.14 -0.54
C PRO A 290 -0.91 14.64 0.49
N GLN A 291 -0.49 13.62 1.25
CA GLN A 291 -1.31 13.00 2.29
C GLN A 291 -1.64 13.94 3.45
N GLY A 292 -0.74 14.87 3.77
CA GLY A 292 -0.84 15.66 4.98
C GLY A 292 -0.71 14.81 6.25
N LEU A 293 -0.87 15.48 7.39
CA LEU A 293 -0.77 14.80 8.69
C LEU A 293 -2.05 14.04 9.05
N ASP A 294 -3.21 14.48 8.54
CA ASP A 294 -4.51 13.84 8.84
C ASP A 294 -4.61 12.47 8.16
N ASN A 295 -4.32 12.39 6.85
CA ASN A 295 -4.27 11.09 6.17
C ASN A 295 -3.21 10.19 6.80
N LEU A 296 -2.01 10.71 7.09
CA LEU A 296 -0.96 9.94 7.76
C LEU A 296 -1.45 9.35 9.10
N ALA A 297 -2.11 10.16 9.94
CA ALA A 297 -2.64 9.71 11.21
C ALA A 297 -3.76 8.66 11.03
N TRP A 298 -4.61 8.82 10.02
CA TRP A 298 -5.61 7.83 9.65
C TRP A 298 -4.97 6.50 9.21
N TRP A 299 -3.95 6.56 8.35
CA TRP A 299 -3.20 5.38 7.91
C TRP A 299 -2.56 4.64 9.09
N CYS A 300 -1.93 5.36 10.01
CA CYS A 300 -1.32 4.77 11.21
C CYS A 300 -2.32 3.97 12.05
N ARG A 301 -3.62 4.32 12.01
CA ARG A 301 -4.67 3.61 12.74
C ARG A 301 -5.17 2.35 12.04
N VAL A 302 -5.22 2.37 10.69
CA VAL A 302 -5.92 1.32 9.92
C VAL A 302 -4.99 0.37 9.17
N ALA A 303 -3.67 0.63 9.17
CA ALA A 303 -2.74 -0.09 8.32
C ALA A 303 -2.46 -1.55 8.75
N ASP A 304 -2.76 -1.95 9.99
CA ASP A 304 -2.42 -3.26 10.58
C ASP A 304 -0.90 -3.59 10.51
N ALA A 305 -0.08 -2.61 10.15
CA ALA A 305 1.38 -2.71 10.04
C ALA A 305 2.02 -1.38 10.45
N PRO A 306 3.31 -1.36 10.83
CA PRO A 306 4.04 -0.12 11.06
C PRO A 306 3.97 0.79 9.83
N VAL A 307 3.65 2.08 10.01
CA VAL A 307 3.62 3.08 8.93
C VAL A 307 4.91 3.89 8.95
N VAL A 308 5.52 4.06 7.77
CA VAL A 308 6.66 4.96 7.53
C VAL A 308 6.18 6.17 6.75
N ALA A 309 6.31 7.35 7.33
CA ALA A 309 6.03 8.61 6.64
C ALA A 309 7.16 8.94 5.65
N ILE A 310 6.80 9.31 4.41
CA ILE A 310 7.76 9.65 3.37
C ILE A 310 7.25 10.81 2.50
N GLY A 311 8.18 11.56 1.90
CA GLY A 311 7.90 12.60 0.90
C GLY A 311 7.76 13.99 1.51
N GLY A 312 8.64 14.91 1.07
CA GLY A 312 8.64 16.31 1.48
C GLY A 312 9.10 16.59 2.91
N ILE A 313 9.66 15.61 3.62
CA ILE A 313 10.13 15.76 5.01
C ILE A 313 11.58 16.27 5.00
N LEU A 314 11.78 17.53 5.39
CA LEU A 314 13.05 18.24 5.26
C LEU A 314 13.57 18.79 6.59
N THR A 315 12.71 19.00 7.57
CA THR A 315 13.05 19.72 8.81
C THR A 315 12.78 18.86 10.05
N PRO A 316 13.48 19.14 11.19
CA PRO A 316 13.18 18.48 12.46
C PRO A 316 11.71 18.63 12.88
N GLU A 317 11.10 19.80 12.64
CA GLU A 317 9.68 19.98 13.00
C GLU A 317 8.74 19.08 12.20
N GLN A 318 8.98 18.89 10.90
CA GLN A 318 8.21 17.93 10.09
C GLN A 318 8.42 16.49 10.59
N VAL A 319 9.62 16.12 11.00
CA VAL A 319 9.91 14.81 11.63
C VAL A 319 9.10 14.66 12.92
N ARG A 320 9.09 15.68 13.79
CA ARG A 320 8.31 15.66 15.02
C ARG A 320 6.81 15.48 14.75
N GLN A 321 6.27 16.27 13.81
CA GLN A 321 4.84 16.21 13.43
C GLN A 321 4.43 14.84 12.88
N THR A 322 5.25 14.23 12.02
CA THR A 322 4.97 12.88 11.48
C THR A 322 5.01 11.80 12.55
N ALA A 323 5.99 11.88 13.45
CA ALA A 323 6.07 10.96 14.60
C ALA A 323 4.89 11.14 15.55
N ALA A 324 4.46 12.40 15.81
CA ALA A 324 3.28 12.73 16.59
C ALA A 324 1.96 12.27 15.96
N ALA A 325 1.90 12.16 14.62
CA ALA A 325 0.77 11.59 13.90
C ALA A 325 0.70 10.04 14.02
N GLY A 326 1.71 9.39 14.62
CA GLY A 326 1.72 7.96 14.88
C GLY A 326 2.67 7.15 13.96
N ALA A 327 3.45 7.80 13.09
CA ALA A 327 4.38 7.10 12.23
C ALA A 327 5.43 6.31 13.04
N SER A 328 5.61 5.04 12.71
CA SER A 328 6.63 4.16 13.30
C SER A 328 8.03 4.48 12.80
N GLY A 329 8.14 5.08 11.63
CA GLY A 329 9.38 5.55 11.04
C GLY A 329 9.15 6.78 10.18
N VAL A 330 10.19 7.60 10.02
CA VAL A 330 10.17 8.82 9.22
C VAL A 330 11.30 8.78 8.22
N CYS A 331 10.94 8.72 6.94
CA CYS A 331 11.92 8.66 5.86
C CYS A 331 12.41 10.06 5.51
N VAL A 332 13.70 10.30 5.72
CA VAL A 332 14.37 11.55 5.40
C VAL A 332 15.43 11.29 4.33
N LEU A 333 15.34 12.00 3.21
CA LEU A 333 16.31 11.91 2.11
C LEU A 333 17.11 13.22 2.02
N ARG A 334 16.53 14.25 1.43
CA ARG A 334 17.18 15.56 1.28
C ARG A 334 17.41 16.28 2.61
N GLY A 335 16.56 16.06 3.61
CA GLY A 335 16.72 16.64 4.96
C GLY A 335 17.94 16.15 5.73
N LEU A 336 18.61 15.07 5.27
CA LEU A 336 19.88 14.62 5.84
C LEU A 336 21.05 15.57 5.47
N GLY A 337 20.89 16.37 4.42
CA GLY A 337 21.95 17.25 3.92
C GLY A 337 23.13 16.49 3.32
N SER A 338 24.24 17.21 3.07
CA SER A 338 25.48 16.62 2.54
C SER A 338 26.32 15.90 3.61
N ASP A 339 26.20 16.32 4.89
CA ASP A 339 26.85 15.68 6.03
C ASP A 339 25.80 15.27 7.08
N PRO A 340 25.38 14.00 7.10
CA PRO A 340 24.38 13.48 8.05
C PRO A 340 24.78 13.67 9.54
N ARG A 341 26.07 13.74 9.87
CA ARG A 341 26.54 13.95 11.25
C ARG A 341 26.08 15.27 11.85
N LEU A 342 25.82 16.28 11.01
CA LEU A 342 25.33 17.58 11.44
C LEU A 342 23.83 17.62 11.70
N THR A 343 23.06 16.74 11.10
CA THR A 343 21.59 16.80 11.08
C THR A 343 20.92 15.68 11.84
N VAL A 344 21.44 14.44 11.79
CA VAL A 344 20.80 13.25 12.34
C VAL A 344 20.45 13.38 13.82
N ALA A 345 21.35 13.96 14.65
CA ALA A 345 21.07 14.12 16.09
C ALA A 345 19.86 15.03 16.37
N ALA A 346 19.64 16.08 15.58
CA ALA A 346 18.49 16.96 15.70
C ALA A 346 17.21 16.29 15.20
N LEU A 347 17.29 15.57 14.09
CA LEU A 347 16.17 14.81 13.53
C LEU A 347 15.72 13.67 14.47
N GLN A 348 16.68 12.98 15.11
CA GLN A 348 16.39 11.92 16.08
C GLN A 348 15.67 12.48 17.31
N ARG A 349 16.17 13.58 17.89
CA ARG A 349 15.48 14.25 19.01
C ARG A 349 14.06 14.67 18.63
N ALA A 350 13.86 15.18 17.43
CA ALA A 350 12.55 15.57 16.95
C ALA A 350 11.61 14.36 16.79
N PHE A 351 12.12 13.23 16.29
CA PHE A 351 11.38 11.97 16.22
C PHE A 351 10.96 11.49 17.61
N ASP A 352 11.89 11.45 18.57
CA ASP A 352 11.64 11.01 19.95
C ASP A 352 10.62 11.91 20.64
N GLN A 353 10.72 13.24 20.46
CA GLN A 353 9.74 14.20 20.98
C GLN A 353 8.35 13.96 20.36
N GLY A 354 8.25 13.80 19.06
CA GLY A 354 6.97 13.52 18.40
C GLY A 354 6.33 12.21 18.89
N ARG A 355 7.12 11.20 19.17
CA ARG A 355 6.65 9.95 19.80
C ARG A 355 6.10 10.19 21.22
N GLN A 356 6.76 11.02 22.03
CA GLN A 356 6.27 11.41 23.34
C GLN A 356 4.97 12.20 23.23
N ASP A 357 4.88 13.15 22.29
CA ASP A 357 3.67 13.93 22.00
C ASP A 357 2.49 13.01 21.65
N ALA A 358 2.73 11.96 20.83
CA ALA A 358 1.71 10.98 20.48
C ALA A 358 1.20 10.18 21.68
N MET A 359 2.10 9.77 22.60
CA MET A 359 1.75 9.02 23.80
C MET A 359 1.03 9.87 24.85
N ALA A 360 1.32 11.16 24.89
CA ALA A 360 0.69 12.10 25.85
C ALA A 360 -0.74 12.47 25.47
N ARG A 361 -1.20 12.17 24.24
CA ARG A 361 -2.56 12.46 23.79
C ARG A 361 -3.56 11.50 24.42
N THR A 362 -4.41 12.00 25.30
CA THR A 362 -5.50 11.24 25.93
C THR A 362 -6.70 11.02 25.01
N ASP A 363 -6.88 11.93 24.05
CA ASP A 363 -7.95 11.86 23.05
C ASP A 363 -7.36 12.30 21.68
N PRO A 364 -6.80 11.36 20.90
CA PRO A 364 -6.26 11.71 19.60
C PRO A 364 -7.39 12.17 18.68
N PRO A 365 -7.22 13.28 17.94
CA PRO A 365 -8.22 13.75 17.00
C PRO A 365 -8.64 12.63 16.04
N HIS A 366 -9.91 12.55 15.69
CA HIS A 366 -10.36 11.68 14.62
C HIS A 366 -9.85 12.28 13.30
N PRO A 367 -8.80 11.68 12.69
CA PRO A 367 -8.26 12.21 11.46
C PRO A 367 -9.29 12.05 10.35
N THR A 368 -9.45 13.09 9.56
CA THR A 368 -10.30 13.07 8.37
C THR A 368 -9.46 12.63 7.19
N LEU A 369 -9.86 11.55 6.53
CA LEU A 369 -9.21 11.11 5.30
C LEU A 369 -9.61 12.02 4.15
N HIS A 370 -8.64 12.56 3.45
CA HIS A 370 -8.82 13.34 2.24
C HIS A 370 -8.53 12.51 0.99
N PRO A 371 -9.18 12.82 -0.16
CA PRO A 371 -8.87 12.16 -1.43
C PRO A 371 -7.38 12.23 -1.77
N THR A 372 -6.82 11.14 -2.27
CA THR A 372 -5.40 10.99 -2.60
C THR A 372 -5.08 11.23 -4.07
N LEU A 373 -6.13 11.28 -4.90
CA LEU A 373 -6.10 11.67 -6.31
C LEU A 373 -7.18 12.72 -6.58
N ASP A 374 -6.97 13.53 -7.61
CA ASP A 374 -8.03 14.38 -8.14
C ASP A 374 -9.02 13.53 -8.93
N SER A 375 -10.31 13.68 -8.62
CA SER A 375 -11.41 12.95 -9.29
C SER A 375 -11.67 13.42 -10.73
N ALA A 376 -10.90 14.37 -11.22
CA ALA A 376 -11.05 15.03 -12.52
C ALA A 376 -9.77 14.93 -13.38
N ALA A 377 -8.98 13.87 -13.24
CA ALA A 377 -7.87 13.60 -14.17
C ALA A 377 -8.26 12.53 -15.18
#